data_308b33028dae98210eb64091d49e2f7e
#
_entry.id   308b33028dae98210eb64091d49e2f7e
#
_cell.length_a   1.000
_cell.length_b   1.000
_cell.length_c   1.000
_cell.angle_alpha   90.00
_cell.angle_beta   90.00
_cell.angle_gamma   90.00
#
_symmetry.space_group_name_H-M   'P 1'
#
loop_
_entity.id
_entity.type
_entity.pdbx_description
1 polymer ?
#
loop_
_entity_poly.entity_id
_entity_poly.type
_entity_poly.pdbx_seq_one_letter_code
_entity_poly.pdbx_strand_id
1 'polypeptide(L)'
;MVRALTVACADQEVAADAVQDGFTRAYARWRRISRYDDPAGWIRHVAVNRIRDHYRKVERGRRAVDRLGARTETTVAGPEPRTDIAELLATLSPQQRTAAALFYVEQCSVREIAHAMNLSDGAVKYHLHAARSALKGTARGVVDAP
;
A
#
# COMPACT_ATOMS: atom_id res chain seq x y z
N MET A 1 -8.39 8.45 -0.70
CA MET A 1 -7.03 8.05 -1.15
C MET A 1 -6.04 7.91 0.01
N VAL A 2 -5.81 8.92 0.84
CA VAL A 2 -4.86 8.84 1.99
C VAL A 2 -5.17 7.65 2.90
N ARG A 3 -6.42 7.44 3.25
CA ARG A 3 -6.87 6.33 4.11
C ARG A 3 -6.48 4.95 3.57
N ALA A 4 -6.73 4.70 2.30
CA ALA A 4 -6.35 3.44 1.65
C ALA A 4 -4.84 3.25 1.62
N LEU A 5 -4.09 4.30 1.30
CA LEU A 5 -2.64 4.23 1.23
C LEU A 5 -2.00 4.14 2.62
N THR A 6 -2.63 4.72 3.67
CA THR A 6 -2.21 4.50 5.06
C THR A 6 -2.33 3.03 5.45
N VAL A 7 -3.42 2.37 5.07
CA VAL A 7 -3.58 0.93 5.27
C VAL A 7 -2.51 0.15 4.48
N ALA A 8 -2.24 0.56 3.24
CA ALA A 8 -1.26 -0.10 2.38
C ALA A 8 0.16 -0.02 2.93
N CYS A 9 0.58 1.12 3.47
CA CYS A 9 1.95 1.34 3.91
C CYS A 9 2.14 1.36 5.44
N ALA A 10 1.07 1.28 6.21
CA ALA A 10 1.07 1.34 7.67
C ALA A 10 1.74 2.63 8.24
N ASP A 11 1.76 3.70 7.47
CA ASP A 11 2.34 4.99 7.83
C ASP A 11 1.53 6.14 7.22
N GLN A 12 0.87 6.89 8.07
CA GLN A 12 -0.01 7.98 7.65
C GLN A 12 0.76 9.15 7.02
N GLU A 13 1.94 9.47 7.52
CA GLU A 13 2.76 10.55 6.97
C GLU A 13 3.26 10.21 5.56
N VAL A 14 3.76 9.01 5.37
CA VAL A 14 4.19 8.51 4.06
C VAL A 14 3.03 8.49 3.07
N ALA A 15 1.85 8.05 3.49
CA ALA A 15 0.66 8.05 2.66
C ALA A 15 0.22 9.47 2.29
N ALA A 16 0.18 10.38 3.25
CA ALA A 16 -0.19 11.78 3.02
C ALA A 16 0.78 12.47 2.07
N ASP A 17 2.08 12.29 2.26
CA ASP A 17 3.12 12.84 1.39
C ASP A 17 3.02 12.30 -0.04
N ALA A 18 2.74 11.01 -0.20
CA ALA A 18 2.59 10.39 -1.51
C ALA A 18 1.36 10.95 -2.26
N VAL A 19 0.25 11.13 -1.57
CA VAL A 19 -0.98 11.72 -2.15
C VAL A 19 -0.75 13.19 -2.50
N GLN A 20 -0.13 13.94 -1.61
CA GLN A 20 0.20 15.35 -1.85
C GLN A 20 1.13 15.53 -3.05
N ASP A 21 2.14 14.67 -3.20
CA ASP A 21 3.02 14.66 -4.37
C ASP A 21 2.22 14.40 -5.66
N GLY A 22 1.28 13.47 -5.64
CA GLY A 22 0.39 13.20 -6.76
C GLY A 22 -0.44 14.42 -7.16
N PHE A 23 -1.06 15.09 -6.20
CA PHE A 23 -1.84 16.31 -6.44
C PHE A 23 -0.97 17.48 -6.92
N THR A 24 0.19 17.68 -6.34
CA THR A 24 1.14 18.73 -6.75
C THR A 24 1.58 18.55 -8.19
N ARG A 25 1.90 17.33 -8.58
CA ARG A 25 2.27 17.02 -9.97
C ARG A 25 1.10 17.17 -10.93
N ALA A 26 -0.11 16.78 -10.50
CA ALA A 26 -1.32 16.97 -11.28
C ALA A 26 -1.61 18.45 -11.51
N TYR A 27 -1.48 19.27 -10.49
CA TYR A 27 -1.67 20.71 -10.58
C TYR A 27 -0.69 21.36 -11.58
N ALA A 28 0.59 21.02 -11.48
CA ALA A 28 1.63 21.52 -12.39
C ALA A 28 1.37 21.15 -13.87
N ARG A 29 0.62 20.09 -14.12
CA ARG A 29 0.31 19.57 -15.46
C ARG A 29 -1.19 19.54 -15.74
N TRP A 30 -1.96 20.34 -15.03
CA TRP A 30 -3.43 20.27 -15.05
C TRP A 30 -4.03 20.44 -16.45
N ARG A 31 -3.45 21.32 -17.28
CA ARG A 31 -3.90 21.50 -18.68
C ARG A 31 -3.90 20.19 -19.48
N ARG A 32 -2.99 19.27 -19.15
CA ARG A 32 -2.88 17.96 -19.79
C ARG A 32 -3.74 16.92 -19.05
N ILE A 33 -3.60 16.84 -17.73
CA ILE A 33 -4.23 15.80 -16.92
C ILE A 33 -5.74 15.95 -16.86
N SER A 34 -6.26 17.16 -16.89
CA SER A 34 -7.71 17.43 -16.94
C SER A 34 -8.40 16.84 -18.18
N ARG A 35 -7.63 16.51 -19.21
CA ARG A 35 -8.15 15.91 -20.46
C ARG A 35 -8.10 14.38 -20.44
N TYR A 36 -7.55 13.77 -19.42
CA TYR A 36 -7.57 12.32 -19.26
C TYR A 36 -8.96 11.85 -18.87
N ASP A 37 -9.31 10.63 -19.27
CA ASP A 37 -10.60 10.03 -18.90
C ASP A 37 -10.74 9.83 -17.39
N ASP A 38 -9.61 9.59 -16.70
CA ASP A 38 -9.56 9.41 -15.25
C ASP A 38 -8.38 10.19 -14.64
N PRO A 39 -8.53 11.49 -14.38
CA PRO A 39 -7.51 12.28 -13.71
C PRO A 39 -7.19 11.79 -12.29
N ALA A 40 -8.20 11.32 -11.57
CA ALA A 40 -8.01 10.76 -10.22
C ALA A 40 -7.19 9.47 -10.26
N GLY A 41 -7.38 8.63 -11.28
CA GLY A 41 -6.58 7.43 -11.52
C GLY A 41 -5.11 7.76 -11.78
N TRP A 42 -4.83 8.83 -12.47
CA TRP A 42 -3.45 9.29 -12.66
C TRP A 42 -2.79 9.71 -11.34
N ILE A 43 -3.51 10.47 -10.50
CA ILE A 43 -3.03 10.87 -9.18
C ILE A 43 -2.78 9.64 -8.30
N ARG A 44 -3.70 8.69 -8.31
CA ARG A 44 -3.60 7.42 -7.59
C ARG A 44 -2.36 6.62 -8.02
N HIS A 45 -2.11 6.55 -9.32
CA HIS A 45 -0.94 5.89 -9.88
C HIS A 45 0.37 6.52 -9.38
N VAL A 46 0.47 7.86 -9.39
CA VAL A 46 1.63 8.57 -8.86
C VAL A 46 1.84 8.28 -7.37
N ALA A 47 0.77 8.36 -6.58
CA ALA A 47 0.83 8.13 -5.14
C ALA A 47 1.24 6.68 -4.80
N VAL A 48 0.68 5.70 -5.49
CA VAL A 48 1.05 4.27 -5.30
C VAL A 48 2.51 4.02 -5.68
N ASN A 49 2.99 4.61 -6.76
CA ASN A 49 4.41 4.51 -7.15
C ASN A 49 5.34 5.13 -6.11
N ARG A 50 4.97 6.25 -5.51
CA ARG A 50 5.75 6.89 -4.43
C ARG A 50 5.86 5.99 -3.21
N ILE A 51 4.78 5.33 -2.83
CA ILE A 51 4.79 4.37 -1.73
C ILE A 51 5.67 3.17 -2.06
N ARG A 52 5.58 2.65 -3.28
CA ARG A 52 6.43 1.54 -3.73
C ARG A 52 7.92 1.91 -3.69
N ASP A 53 8.26 3.11 -4.15
CA ASP A 53 9.65 3.60 -4.11
C ASP A 53 10.13 3.78 -2.67
N HIS A 54 9.28 4.26 -1.78
CA HIS A 54 9.56 4.34 -0.34
C HIS A 54 9.90 2.96 0.24
N TYR A 55 9.09 1.95 -0.04
CA TYR A 55 9.36 0.58 0.41
C TYR A 55 10.68 0.03 -0.12
N ARG A 56 10.97 0.25 -1.38
CA ARG A 56 12.25 -0.18 -1.98
C ARG A 56 13.45 0.50 -1.31
N LYS A 57 13.32 1.76 -0.96
CA LYS A 57 14.35 2.53 -0.25
C LYS A 57 14.56 2.01 1.17
N VAL A 58 13.48 1.76 1.90
CA VAL A 58 13.53 1.19 3.26
C VAL A 58 14.16 -0.20 3.24
N GLU A 59 13.77 -1.06 2.30
CA GLU A 59 14.32 -2.41 2.16
C GLU A 59 15.82 -2.39 1.82
N ARG A 60 16.26 -1.50 0.94
CA ARG A 60 17.69 -1.32 0.65
C ARG A 60 18.47 -0.84 1.87
N GLY A 61 17.92 0.09 2.63
CA GLY A 61 18.53 0.57 3.88
C GLY A 61 18.66 -0.55 4.91
N ARG A 62 17.65 -1.37 5.06
CA ARG A 62 17.66 -2.53 5.94
C ARG A 62 18.71 -3.57 5.55
N ARG A 63 18.84 -3.87 4.26
CA ARG A 63 19.85 -4.79 3.74
C ARG A 63 21.28 -4.25 3.97
N ALA A 64 21.50 -2.95 3.81
CA ALA A 64 22.79 -2.31 4.07
C ALA A 64 23.16 -2.40 5.54
N VAL A 65 22.21 -2.18 6.46
CA VAL A 65 22.41 -2.33 7.91
C VAL A 65 22.71 -3.78 8.28
N ASP A 66 22.00 -4.74 7.72
CA ASP A 66 22.23 -6.18 7.95
C ASP A 66 23.64 -6.60 7.50
N ARG A 67 24.16 -6.05 6.38
CA ARG A 67 25.54 -6.30 5.91
C ARG A 67 26.60 -5.76 6.85
N LEU A 68 26.32 -4.72 7.61
CA LEU A 68 27.22 -4.11 8.58
C LEU A 68 27.17 -4.81 9.95
N GLY A 69 26.34 -5.85 10.11
CA GLY A 69 26.17 -6.59 11.36
C GLY A 69 25.50 -5.78 12.48
N ALA A 70 24.99 -4.59 12.17
CA ALA A 70 24.22 -3.79 13.09
C ALA A 70 22.76 -4.23 13.06
N ARG A 71 22.38 -5.17 13.92
CA ARG A 71 20.97 -5.40 14.27
C ARG A 71 20.47 -4.19 15.04
N THR A 72 20.07 -3.18 14.31
CA THR A 72 19.18 -2.19 14.87
C THR A 72 17.77 -2.77 14.66
N GLU A 73 17.18 -3.24 15.74
CA GLU A 73 15.74 -3.38 15.77
C GLU A 73 15.19 -1.99 15.50
N THR A 74 14.86 -1.73 14.23
CA THR A 74 14.10 -0.55 13.90
C THR A 74 12.70 -0.82 14.41
N THR A 75 12.48 -0.43 15.65
CA THR A 75 11.16 -0.23 16.22
C THR A 75 10.49 0.83 15.36
N VAL A 76 9.90 0.40 14.27
CA VAL A 76 8.95 1.21 13.53
C VAL A 76 7.74 1.32 14.42
N ALA A 77 7.41 2.54 14.74
CA ALA A 77 6.20 2.99 15.38
C ALA A 77 6.26 3.07 16.90
N GLY A 78 5.99 4.28 17.36
CA GLY A 78 5.48 4.52 18.71
C GLY A 78 4.25 3.66 19.02
N PRO A 79 3.87 3.55 20.30
CA PRO A 79 2.80 2.68 20.76
C PRO A 79 1.43 3.26 20.39
N GLU A 80 1.07 3.17 19.12
CA GLU A 80 -0.33 3.13 18.76
C GLU A 80 -0.83 1.73 19.13
N PRO A 81 -2.00 1.59 19.77
CA PRO A 81 -2.58 0.28 20.02
C PRO A 81 -2.71 -0.42 18.67
N ARG A 82 -1.91 -1.46 18.46
CA ARG A 82 -2.00 -2.31 17.29
C ARG A 82 -3.37 -2.94 17.33
N THR A 83 -4.25 -2.45 16.51
CA THR A 83 -5.54 -3.08 16.27
C THR A 83 -5.23 -4.45 15.66
N ASP A 84 -5.97 -5.47 16.04
CA ASP A 84 -5.88 -6.83 15.47
C ASP A 84 -5.83 -6.80 13.94
N ILE A 85 -6.45 -5.80 13.34
CA ILE A 85 -6.44 -5.52 11.89
C ILE A 85 -5.03 -5.16 11.38
N ALA A 86 -4.23 -4.40 12.12
CA ALA A 86 -2.87 -4.06 11.71
C ALA A 86 -1.95 -5.29 11.71
N GLU A 87 -2.13 -6.18 12.67
CA GLU A 87 -1.41 -7.45 12.72
C GLU A 87 -1.84 -8.37 11.58
N LEU A 88 -3.13 -8.43 11.27
CA LEU A 88 -3.67 -9.16 10.13
C LEU A 88 -3.07 -8.66 8.81
N LEU A 89 -3.04 -7.35 8.63
CA LEU A 89 -2.47 -6.73 7.42
C LEU A 89 -0.96 -6.91 7.32
N ALA A 90 -0.24 -7.01 8.45
CA ALA A 90 1.19 -7.26 8.46
C ALA A 90 1.57 -8.64 7.88
N THR A 91 0.65 -9.59 7.85
CA THR A 91 0.86 -10.92 7.23
C THR A 91 0.85 -10.88 5.70
N LEU A 92 0.32 -9.80 5.11
CA LEU A 92 0.24 -9.62 3.66
C LEU A 92 1.55 -9.05 3.10
N SER A 93 1.91 -9.49 1.89
CA SER A 93 2.98 -8.81 1.15
C SER A 93 2.57 -7.36 0.83
N PRO A 94 3.53 -6.45 0.58
CA PRO A 94 3.22 -5.07 0.21
C PRO A 94 2.26 -4.95 -0.97
N GLN A 95 2.41 -5.80 -1.99
CA GLN A 95 1.52 -5.80 -3.16
C GLN A 95 0.11 -6.30 -2.83
N GLN A 96 0.00 -7.35 -2.05
CA GLN A 96 -1.30 -7.89 -1.59
C GLN A 96 -2.03 -6.85 -0.74
N ARG A 97 -1.32 -6.21 0.17
CA ARG A 97 -1.86 -5.17 1.05
C ARG A 97 -2.34 -3.95 0.27
N THR A 98 -1.56 -3.49 -0.69
CA THR A 98 -1.91 -2.36 -1.54
C THR A 98 -3.14 -2.67 -2.39
N ALA A 99 -3.18 -3.83 -3.05
CA ALA A 99 -4.33 -4.25 -3.83
C ALA A 99 -5.60 -4.35 -2.97
N ALA A 100 -5.50 -4.96 -1.79
CA ALA A 100 -6.62 -5.08 -0.86
C ALA A 100 -7.10 -3.72 -0.33
N ALA A 101 -6.19 -2.82 0.00
CA ALA A 101 -6.53 -1.47 0.45
C ALA A 101 -7.25 -0.66 -0.64
N LEU A 102 -6.77 -0.71 -1.87
CA LEU A 102 -7.41 -0.04 -3.01
C LEU A 102 -8.79 -0.63 -3.32
N PHE A 103 -8.96 -1.92 -3.18
CA PHE A 103 -10.23 -2.58 -3.45
C PHE A 103 -11.27 -2.32 -2.35
N TYR A 104 -10.91 -2.54 -1.08
CA TYR A 104 -11.86 -2.48 0.04
C TYR A 104 -12.03 -1.11 0.67
N VAL A 105 -10.99 -0.29 0.71
CA VAL A 105 -11.04 1.04 1.35
C VAL A 105 -11.35 2.13 0.31
N GLU A 106 -10.67 2.12 -0.83
CA GLU A 106 -10.87 3.12 -1.90
C GLU A 106 -11.98 2.72 -2.88
N GLN A 107 -12.45 1.48 -2.82
CA GLN A 107 -13.50 0.94 -3.70
C GLN A 107 -13.14 1.00 -5.19
N CYS A 108 -11.87 0.82 -5.52
CA CYS A 108 -11.40 0.74 -6.88
C CYS A 108 -11.82 -0.57 -7.55
N SER A 109 -12.11 -0.51 -8.84
CA SER A 109 -12.26 -1.70 -9.68
C SER A 109 -10.92 -2.40 -9.88
N VAL A 110 -10.93 -3.67 -10.28
CA VAL A 110 -9.72 -4.41 -10.66
C VAL A 110 -8.90 -3.64 -11.71
N ARG A 111 -9.56 -3.07 -12.69
CA ARG A 111 -8.92 -2.29 -13.76
C ARG A 111 -8.25 -1.02 -13.24
N GLU A 112 -8.90 -0.30 -12.33
CA GLU A 112 -8.32 0.88 -11.67
C GLU A 112 -7.12 0.53 -10.82
N ILE A 113 -7.16 -0.60 -10.11
CA ILE A 113 -6.04 -1.11 -9.32
C ILE A 113 -4.88 -1.52 -10.24
N ALA A 114 -5.17 -2.22 -11.33
CA ALA A 114 -4.18 -2.61 -12.33
C ALA A 114 -3.43 -1.40 -12.89
N HIS A 115 -4.15 -0.33 -13.21
CA HIS A 115 -3.56 0.93 -13.64
C HIS A 115 -2.70 1.58 -12.54
N ALA A 116 -3.24 1.69 -11.31
CA ALA A 116 -2.54 2.30 -10.19
C ALA A 116 -1.24 1.57 -9.82
N MET A 117 -1.24 0.25 -9.86
CA MET A 117 -0.10 -0.60 -9.49
C MET A 117 0.79 -0.98 -10.68
N ASN A 118 0.44 -0.58 -11.89
CA ASN A 118 1.11 -0.98 -13.14
C ASN A 118 1.21 -2.51 -13.27
N LEU A 119 0.09 -3.18 -13.09
CA LEU A 119 -0.06 -4.63 -13.18
C LEU A 119 -1.14 -4.99 -14.19
N SER A 120 -1.18 -6.26 -14.61
CA SER A 120 -2.30 -6.81 -15.35
C SER A 120 -3.52 -7.04 -14.45
N ASP A 121 -4.71 -7.10 -15.03
CA ASP A 121 -5.94 -7.46 -14.32
C ASP A 121 -5.81 -8.83 -13.65
N GLY A 122 -5.18 -9.78 -14.31
CA GLY A 122 -4.92 -11.12 -13.78
C GLY A 122 -4.01 -11.10 -12.55
N ALA A 123 -2.96 -10.28 -12.57
CA ALA A 123 -2.08 -10.11 -11.42
C ALA A 123 -2.79 -9.50 -10.23
N VAL A 124 -3.64 -8.49 -10.46
CA VAL A 124 -4.47 -7.89 -9.40
C VAL A 124 -5.43 -8.92 -8.79
N LYS A 125 -6.12 -9.70 -9.62
CA LYS A 125 -7.00 -10.77 -9.14
C LYS A 125 -6.25 -11.80 -8.31
N TYR A 126 -5.03 -12.16 -8.73
CA TYR A 126 -4.16 -13.05 -7.96
C TYR A 126 -3.83 -12.46 -6.58
N HIS A 127 -3.40 -11.20 -6.52
CA HIS A 127 -3.07 -10.55 -5.24
C HIS A 127 -4.29 -10.41 -4.32
N LEU A 128 -5.45 -10.09 -4.86
CA LEU A 128 -6.70 -10.03 -4.09
C LEU A 128 -7.10 -11.39 -3.54
N HIS A 129 -6.98 -12.45 -4.35
CA HIS A 129 -7.26 -13.81 -3.92
C HIS A 129 -6.30 -14.25 -2.82
N ALA A 130 -5.01 -14.02 -2.99
CA ALA A 130 -3.98 -14.35 -2.00
C ALA A 130 -4.20 -13.58 -0.69
N ALA A 131 -4.55 -12.30 -0.75
CA ALA A 131 -4.88 -11.48 0.41
C ALA A 131 -6.09 -12.04 1.18
N ARG A 132 -7.15 -12.40 0.48
CA ARG A 132 -8.36 -13.00 1.09
C ARG A 132 -8.05 -14.33 1.76
N SER A 133 -7.23 -15.16 1.14
CA SER A 133 -6.85 -16.47 1.68
C SER A 133 -6.02 -16.31 2.96
N ALA A 134 -5.06 -15.40 2.96
CA ALA A 134 -4.24 -15.11 4.13
C ALA A 134 -5.08 -14.58 5.31
N LEU A 135 -5.97 -13.63 5.02
CA LEU A 135 -6.84 -13.03 6.04
C LEU A 135 -7.84 -14.06 6.63
N LYS A 136 -8.38 -14.96 5.81
CA LYS A 136 -9.26 -16.05 6.28
C LYS A 136 -8.51 -17.03 7.17
N GLY A 137 -7.28 -17.37 6.84
CA GLY A 137 -6.44 -18.26 7.64
C GLY A 137 -6.17 -17.68 9.03
N THR A 138 -5.86 -16.39 9.10
CA THR A 138 -5.58 -15.71 10.36
C THR A 138 -6.85 -15.50 11.19
N ALA A 139 -7.98 -15.15 10.58
CA ALA A 139 -9.26 -15.00 11.28
C ALA A 139 -9.73 -16.33 11.92
N ARG A 140 -9.49 -17.46 11.27
CA ARG A 140 -9.77 -18.78 11.86
C ARG A 140 -8.87 -19.07 13.06
N GLY A 141 -7.59 -18.73 12.99
CA GLY A 141 -6.66 -18.90 14.10
C GLY A 141 -7.03 -18.06 15.34
N VAL A 142 -7.64 -16.89 15.14
CA VAL A 142 -8.11 -16.03 16.25
C VAL A 142 -9.40 -16.57 16.87
N VAL A 143 -10.28 -17.18 16.08
CA VAL A 143 -11.54 -17.77 16.58
C VAL A 143 -11.30 -19.12 17.28
N ASP A 144 -10.28 -19.87 16.86
CA ASP A 144 -9.91 -21.17 17.44
C ASP A 144 -8.89 -21.07 18.57
N ALA A 145 -8.42 -19.89 18.93
CA ALA A 145 -7.55 -19.69 20.10
C ALA A 145 -8.37 -19.85 21.40
N PRO A 146 -7.95 -20.73 22.33
CA PRO A 146 -8.65 -20.92 23.60
C PRO A 146 -8.60 -19.69 24.49
#